data_4c1f3da6c71605d6df8545629f91b12b
#
_entry.id   4c1f3da6c71605d6df8545629f91b12b
#
_cell.length_a   1.000
_cell.length_b   1.000
_cell.length_c   1.000
_cell.angle_alpha   90.00
_cell.angle_beta   90.00
_cell.angle_gamma   90.00
#
_symmetry.space_group_name_H-M   'P 1'
#
loop_
_entity.id
_entity.type
_entity.pdbx_description
1 polymer ?
#
loop_
_entity_poly.entity_id
_entity_poly.type
_entity_poly.pdbx_seq_one_letter_code
_entity_poly.pdbx_strand_id
1 'polypeptide(L)'
;REAAKMLEELAPFTANINKGRQDEFGSDVSGYKKGDTVKIKIPTSGKVFDGATYAGGAAGTDVIEESVNLSLDTQKHIALQFGAKEKMLDITDFKERILRPQMQTLASVVEADLIAKGVLGVPNLVSMNTAGTTPSNALALARAKMNQYLTPAGDRSALITSTANVALSGEISRLNNPTQASSKAYLDGYVATAFGSDLFEHQSIPTHTKGTAATITVSAASQTGSSITMTAGTGGTLVKGDVITIAGVNAVHPLTGQDTGSLQQFVVTGTVTVSTGTAVKIYPPINPTAPNKTVSASPASGAVVTLASINGVQNLAFHKDAFTAAFAPLPVIASCEGYTARLPSGISVRVMTFGDGNNDIERTRIDVLYGFQTVRGLHAVRIPQVTS
;
A
#
# COMPACT_ATOMS: atom_id res chain seq x y z
N ARG A 1 -22.54 -15.80 1.43
CA ARG A 1 -22.63 -14.52 0.70
C ARG A 1 -22.67 -13.33 1.66
N GLU A 2 -23.44 -13.38 2.74
CA GLU A 2 -23.54 -12.28 3.71
C GLU A 2 -22.23 -11.98 4.41
N ALA A 3 -21.49 -13.00 4.86
CA ALA A 3 -20.17 -12.83 5.44
C ALA A 3 -19.20 -12.10 4.51
N ALA A 4 -19.24 -12.39 3.21
CA ALA A 4 -18.41 -11.70 2.22
C ALA A 4 -18.85 -10.24 2.00
N LYS A 5 -20.16 -9.94 2.01
CA LYS A 5 -20.66 -8.56 1.96
C LYS A 5 -20.25 -7.75 3.19
N MET A 6 -20.32 -8.33 4.38
CA MET A 6 -19.87 -7.70 5.61
C MET A 6 -18.36 -7.35 5.55
N LEU A 7 -17.55 -8.24 4.98
CA LEU A 7 -16.12 -7.96 4.77
C LEU A 7 -15.91 -6.75 3.85
N GLU A 8 -16.68 -6.63 2.78
CA GLU A 8 -16.58 -5.52 1.83
C GLU A 8 -17.02 -4.18 2.44
N GLU A 9 -18.13 -4.17 3.17
CA GLU A 9 -18.66 -2.96 3.82
C GLU A 9 -17.72 -2.40 4.90
N LEU A 10 -16.92 -3.26 5.53
CA LEU A 10 -16.06 -2.91 6.65
C LEU A 10 -14.60 -2.61 6.24
N ALA A 11 -14.27 -2.70 4.96
CA ALA A 11 -12.91 -2.59 4.44
C ALA A 11 -12.76 -1.47 3.41
N PRO A 12 -12.74 -0.17 3.80
CA PRO A 12 -12.70 0.96 2.88
C PRO A 12 -11.41 1.02 2.05
N PHE A 13 -10.27 0.60 2.55
CA PHE A 13 -9.04 0.52 1.78
C PHE A 13 -9.15 -0.54 0.67
N THR A 14 -9.61 -1.73 1.04
CA THR A 14 -9.82 -2.83 0.09
C THR A 14 -10.85 -2.48 -0.98
N ALA A 15 -11.86 -1.67 -0.66
CA ALA A 15 -12.84 -1.18 -1.64
C ALA A 15 -12.21 -0.27 -2.69
N ASN A 16 -11.25 0.56 -2.32
CA ASN A 16 -10.67 1.62 -3.16
C ASN A 16 -9.36 1.24 -3.85
N ILE A 17 -8.89 0.00 -3.76
CA ILE A 17 -7.71 -0.49 -4.48
C ILE A 17 -8.11 -1.35 -5.70
N ASN A 18 -7.14 -1.58 -6.60
CA ASN A 18 -7.38 -2.38 -7.79
C ASN A 18 -7.49 -3.89 -7.45
N LYS A 19 -8.60 -4.52 -7.87
CA LYS A 19 -8.89 -5.95 -7.72
C LYS A 19 -9.04 -6.67 -9.07
N GLY A 20 -8.75 -6.01 -10.18
CA GLY A 20 -9.01 -6.52 -11.53
C GLY A 20 -8.12 -7.71 -11.95
N ARG A 21 -7.10 -8.08 -11.17
CA ARG A 21 -6.17 -9.17 -11.48
C ARG A 21 -6.55 -10.51 -10.87
N GLN A 22 -7.58 -10.56 -10.07
CA GLN A 22 -8.00 -11.78 -9.40
C GLN A 22 -8.52 -12.85 -10.35
N ASP A 23 -9.05 -12.48 -11.52
CA ASP A 23 -9.52 -13.43 -12.53
C ASP A 23 -8.38 -14.23 -13.17
N GLU A 24 -7.14 -13.72 -13.11
CA GLU A 24 -5.94 -14.41 -13.56
C GLU A 24 -5.57 -15.61 -12.67
N PHE A 25 -6.04 -15.64 -11.40
CA PHE A 25 -5.83 -16.77 -10.47
C PHE A 25 -6.88 -17.90 -10.61
N GLY A 26 -7.80 -17.79 -11.56
CA GLY A 26 -8.85 -18.76 -11.83
C GLY A 26 -10.14 -18.48 -11.07
N SER A 27 -11.25 -18.58 -11.79
CA SER A 27 -12.61 -18.42 -11.24
C SER A 27 -13.18 -19.73 -10.76
N ASP A 28 -12.64 -20.88 -11.18
CA ASP A 28 -13.20 -22.19 -10.92
C ASP A 28 -12.49 -22.93 -9.79
N VAL A 29 -13.31 -23.40 -8.85
CA VAL A 29 -12.86 -24.19 -7.68
C VAL A 29 -12.31 -25.57 -8.08
N SER A 30 -12.51 -25.99 -9.33
CA SER A 30 -12.19 -27.35 -9.83
C SER A 30 -11.18 -27.40 -10.98
N GLY A 31 -10.43 -26.33 -11.27
CA GLY A 31 -9.51 -26.26 -12.42
C GLY A 31 -8.03 -26.30 -12.09
N TYR A 32 -7.22 -26.70 -13.05
CA TYR A 32 -5.76 -26.64 -13.01
C TYR A 32 -5.29 -25.19 -12.78
N LYS A 33 -4.50 -24.97 -11.76
CA LYS A 33 -4.00 -23.67 -11.33
C LYS A 33 -2.95 -23.14 -12.30
N LYS A 34 -3.17 -21.96 -12.84
CA LYS A 34 -2.05 -21.07 -13.16
C LYS A 34 -1.41 -20.74 -11.81
N GLY A 35 -0.17 -21.03 -11.59
CA GLY A 35 0.57 -20.90 -10.33
C GLY A 35 0.07 -19.84 -9.34
N ASP A 36 0.59 -19.85 -8.16
CA ASP A 36 0.30 -18.92 -7.04
C ASP A 36 0.82 -17.50 -7.28
N THR A 37 1.46 -17.22 -8.41
CA THR A 37 2.06 -15.91 -8.72
C THR A 37 1.69 -15.46 -10.13
N VAL A 38 1.20 -14.24 -10.25
CA VAL A 38 0.87 -13.56 -11.50
C VAL A 38 1.83 -12.39 -11.73
N LYS A 39 2.39 -12.28 -12.94
CA LYS A 39 3.23 -11.16 -13.36
C LYS A 39 2.36 -10.00 -13.88
N ILE A 40 2.39 -8.88 -13.19
CA ILE A 40 1.73 -7.64 -13.62
C ILE A 40 2.74 -6.82 -14.40
N LYS A 41 2.48 -6.60 -15.68
CA LYS A 41 3.30 -5.75 -16.54
C LYS A 41 3.00 -4.28 -16.28
N ILE A 42 4.06 -3.46 -16.17
CA ILE A 42 3.97 -2.01 -16.01
C ILE A 42 4.18 -1.38 -17.39
N PRO A 43 3.33 -0.43 -17.84
CA PRO A 43 3.55 0.30 -19.08
C PRO A 43 4.89 1.01 -19.10
N THR A 44 5.62 0.88 -20.20
CA THR A 44 6.95 1.47 -20.40
C THR A 44 6.85 2.89 -20.94
N SER A 45 7.87 3.72 -20.65
CA SER A 45 8.08 5.01 -21.32
C SER A 45 9.11 4.85 -22.45
N GLY A 46 8.89 5.53 -23.59
CA GLY A 46 9.86 5.56 -24.68
C GLY A 46 10.83 6.73 -24.57
N LYS A 47 11.87 6.72 -25.39
CA LYS A 47 12.78 7.85 -25.59
C LYS A 47 12.40 8.61 -26.86
N VAL A 48 12.34 9.94 -26.78
CA VAL A 48 12.17 10.80 -27.95
C VAL A 48 13.55 11.16 -28.49
N PHE A 49 13.71 11.09 -29.80
CA PHE A 49 14.93 11.47 -30.52
C PHE A 49 14.66 12.71 -31.36
N ASP A 50 15.63 13.59 -31.45
CA ASP A 50 15.54 14.82 -32.22
C ASP A 50 15.96 14.59 -33.67
N GLY A 51 15.32 15.30 -34.61
CA GLY A 51 15.66 15.30 -36.02
C GLY A 51 14.86 14.31 -36.87
N ALA A 52 15.09 14.37 -38.17
CA ALA A 52 14.39 13.55 -39.18
C ALA A 52 15.00 12.16 -39.40
N THR A 53 16.21 11.93 -38.90
CA THR A 53 16.93 10.66 -39.10
C THR A 53 16.46 9.60 -38.08
N TYR A 54 16.06 8.45 -38.59
CA TYR A 54 15.64 7.34 -37.72
C TYR A 54 16.82 6.84 -36.85
N ALA A 55 16.63 6.87 -35.55
CA ALA A 55 17.65 6.51 -34.55
C ALA A 55 17.70 5.00 -34.24
N GLY A 56 17.36 4.13 -35.18
CA GLY A 56 17.36 2.67 -35.00
C GLY A 56 18.69 2.14 -34.51
N GLY A 57 18.66 1.30 -33.47
CA GLY A 57 19.85 0.76 -32.82
C GLY A 57 20.58 1.71 -31.85
N ALA A 58 20.10 2.94 -31.67
CA ALA A 58 20.64 3.83 -30.64
C ALA A 58 20.19 3.40 -29.23
N ALA A 59 21.01 3.72 -28.24
CA ALA A 59 20.66 3.44 -26.84
C ALA A 59 19.30 4.09 -26.46
N GLY A 60 18.34 3.29 -26.03
CA GLY A 60 17.01 3.73 -25.65
C GLY A 60 15.92 3.48 -26.70
N THR A 61 16.22 2.80 -27.82
CA THR A 61 15.18 2.35 -28.79
C THR A 61 14.50 1.07 -28.34
N ASP A 62 15.09 0.29 -27.43
CA ASP A 62 14.51 -0.95 -26.94
C ASP A 62 13.34 -0.68 -25.98
N VAL A 63 12.27 -1.45 -26.15
CA VAL A 63 11.13 -1.44 -25.23
C VAL A 63 11.44 -2.40 -24.09
N ILE A 64 11.72 -1.86 -22.90
CA ILE A 64 11.99 -2.63 -21.69
C ILE A 64 10.72 -2.70 -20.85
N GLU A 65 10.07 -3.86 -20.81
CA GLU A 65 8.90 -4.11 -19.97
C GLU A 65 9.33 -4.41 -18.53
N GLU A 66 8.84 -3.63 -17.58
CA GLU A 66 8.96 -3.93 -16.16
C GLU A 66 7.77 -4.77 -15.70
N SER A 67 7.98 -5.64 -14.73
CA SER A 67 6.92 -6.45 -14.15
C SER A 67 7.07 -6.58 -12.64
N VAL A 68 5.91 -6.68 -11.98
CA VAL A 68 5.81 -6.92 -10.54
C VAL A 68 5.03 -8.20 -10.31
N ASN A 69 5.51 -9.03 -9.40
CA ASN A 69 4.87 -10.31 -9.09
C ASN A 69 3.83 -10.13 -7.98
N LEU A 70 2.59 -10.55 -8.24
CA LEU A 70 1.53 -10.67 -7.26
C LEU A 70 1.39 -12.14 -6.88
N SER A 71 1.59 -12.49 -5.62
CA SER A 71 1.44 -13.86 -5.09
C SER A 71 0.32 -13.94 -4.05
N LEU A 72 -0.35 -15.10 -4.00
CA LEU A 72 -1.37 -15.44 -3.00
C LEU A 72 -0.69 -16.16 -1.82
N ASP A 73 -0.19 -15.41 -0.87
CA ASP A 73 0.66 -15.92 0.20
C ASP A 73 0.03 -15.83 1.60
N THR A 74 -1.05 -15.09 1.75
CA THR A 74 -1.61 -14.79 3.06
C THR A 74 -3.00 -15.38 3.23
N GLN A 75 -3.14 -16.29 4.21
CA GLN A 75 -4.43 -16.84 4.62
C GLN A 75 -4.73 -16.44 6.05
N LYS A 76 -5.92 -15.89 6.29
CA LYS A 76 -6.45 -15.59 7.62
C LYS A 76 -7.73 -16.38 7.86
N HIS A 77 -7.95 -16.77 9.10
CA HIS A 77 -9.20 -17.48 9.45
C HIS A 77 -9.69 -17.12 10.84
N ILE A 78 -10.98 -17.28 11.02
CA ILE A 78 -11.65 -17.30 12.32
C ILE A 78 -12.22 -18.68 12.55
N ALA A 79 -12.08 -19.20 13.76
CA ALA A 79 -12.66 -20.45 14.20
C ALA A 79 -13.72 -20.19 15.28
N LEU A 80 -14.90 -20.78 15.08
CA LEU A 80 -16.00 -20.78 16.02
C LEU A 80 -16.25 -22.22 16.48
N GLN A 81 -16.57 -22.41 17.74
CA GLN A 81 -16.84 -23.72 18.30
C GLN A 81 -18.17 -23.65 19.07
N PHE A 82 -19.03 -24.60 18.82
CA PHE A 82 -20.33 -24.76 19.50
C PHE A 82 -20.45 -26.16 20.05
N GLY A 83 -20.86 -26.28 21.32
CA GLY A 83 -21.29 -27.55 21.88
C GLY A 83 -22.67 -27.94 21.37
N ALA A 84 -22.97 -29.24 21.27
CA ALA A 84 -24.28 -29.72 20.85
C ALA A 84 -25.43 -29.19 21.75
N LYS A 85 -25.15 -29.00 23.04
CA LYS A 85 -26.08 -28.40 24.00
C LYS A 85 -26.38 -26.93 23.71
N GLU A 86 -25.40 -26.16 23.27
CA GLU A 86 -25.58 -24.73 22.91
C GLU A 86 -26.39 -24.58 21.63
N LYS A 87 -26.24 -25.52 20.68
CA LYS A 87 -26.97 -25.53 19.42
C LYS A 87 -28.45 -25.87 19.62
N MET A 88 -28.78 -26.63 20.67
CA MET A 88 -30.15 -27.01 21.04
C MET A 88 -30.89 -25.90 21.79
N LEU A 89 -30.19 -25.03 22.50
CA LEU A 89 -30.69 -23.84 23.16
C LEU A 89 -30.75 -22.69 22.18
N ASP A 90 -31.86 -22.61 21.44
CA ASP A 90 -32.33 -21.57 20.53
C ASP A 90 -31.43 -20.33 20.35
N ILE A 91 -30.59 -20.36 19.32
CA ILE A 91 -29.83 -19.17 18.91
C ILE A 91 -30.73 -18.38 17.96
N THR A 92 -31.69 -17.66 18.51
CA THR A 92 -32.38 -16.57 17.81
C THR A 92 -31.32 -15.52 17.46
N ASP A 93 -31.21 -15.16 16.20
CA ASP A 93 -30.26 -14.14 15.68
C ASP A 93 -28.76 -14.51 15.65
N PHE A 94 -28.42 -15.77 15.34
CA PHE A 94 -27.04 -16.22 15.12
C PHE A 94 -26.22 -15.25 14.24
N LYS A 95 -26.86 -14.73 13.20
CA LYS A 95 -26.24 -13.79 12.25
C LYS A 95 -25.78 -12.51 12.92
N GLU A 96 -26.64 -11.85 13.69
CA GLU A 96 -26.35 -10.54 14.28
C GLU A 96 -25.47 -10.64 15.54
N ARG A 97 -25.67 -11.68 16.34
CA ARG A 97 -25.00 -11.82 17.64
C ARG A 97 -23.63 -12.50 17.56
N ILE A 98 -23.43 -13.39 16.60
CA ILE A 98 -22.21 -14.20 16.51
C ILE A 98 -21.46 -13.94 15.20
N LEU A 99 -22.12 -14.09 14.05
CA LEU A 99 -21.42 -14.00 12.76
C LEU A 99 -20.89 -12.59 12.49
N ARG A 100 -21.69 -11.56 12.71
CA ARG A 100 -21.33 -10.17 12.42
C ARG A 100 -20.12 -9.67 13.21
N PRO A 101 -19.99 -9.83 14.54
CA PRO A 101 -18.81 -9.42 15.29
C PRO A 101 -17.54 -10.16 14.84
N GLN A 102 -17.65 -11.43 14.51
CA GLN A 102 -16.51 -12.24 14.05
C GLN A 102 -16.05 -11.78 12.66
N MET A 103 -16.99 -11.48 11.76
CA MET A 103 -16.65 -10.93 10.44
C MET A 103 -16.05 -9.54 10.54
N GLN A 104 -16.49 -8.69 11.47
CA GLN A 104 -15.87 -7.40 11.76
C GLN A 104 -14.42 -7.57 12.20
N THR A 105 -14.14 -8.52 13.07
CA THR A 105 -12.78 -8.83 13.53
C THR A 105 -11.90 -9.28 12.36
N LEU A 106 -12.39 -10.20 11.54
CA LEU A 106 -11.64 -10.71 10.37
C LEU A 106 -11.38 -9.58 9.36
N ALA A 107 -12.40 -8.76 9.06
CA ALA A 107 -12.28 -7.62 8.16
C ALA A 107 -11.23 -6.61 8.66
N SER A 108 -11.27 -6.26 9.94
CA SER A 108 -10.31 -5.33 10.54
C SER A 108 -8.87 -5.84 10.49
N VAL A 109 -8.65 -7.15 10.72
CA VAL A 109 -7.31 -7.75 10.65
C VAL A 109 -6.79 -7.82 9.22
N VAL A 110 -7.64 -8.19 8.25
CA VAL A 110 -7.27 -8.22 6.82
C VAL A 110 -6.93 -6.81 6.34
N GLU A 111 -7.78 -5.84 6.66
CA GLU A 111 -7.61 -4.44 6.27
C GLU A 111 -6.33 -3.85 6.87
N ALA A 112 -6.06 -4.06 8.15
CA ALA A 112 -4.84 -3.62 8.81
C ALA A 112 -3.57 -4.21 8.17
N ASP A 113 -3.59 -5.49 7.79
CA ASP A 113 -2.47 -6.16 7.10
C ASP A 113 -2.24 -5.56 5.71
N LEU A 114 -3.31 -5.31 4.95
CA LEU A 114 -3.23 -4.71 3.61
C LEU A 114 -2.71 -3.27 3.66
N ILE A 115 -3.19 -2.45 4.61
CA ILE A 115 -2.71 -1.08 4.80
C ILE A 115 -1.23 -1.09 5.20
N ALA A 116 -0.84 -1.96 6.14
CA ALA A 116 0.55 -2.07 6.58
C ALA A 116 1.49 -2.45 5.44
N LYS A 117 1.12 -3.44 4.61
CA LYS A 117 1.88 -3.82 3.42
C LYS A 117 1.96 -2.68 2.39
N GLY A 118 0.84 -1.94 2.19
CA GLY A 118 0.76 -0.79 1.31
C GLY A 118 1.71 0.33 1.72
N VAL A 119 1.65 0.74 2.99
CA VAL A 119 2.51 1.80 3.56
C VAL A 119 3.99 1.46 3.38
N LEU A 120 4.40 0.22 3.64
CA LEU A 120 5.81 -0.21 3.55
C LEU A 120 6.37 -0.21 2.11
N GLY A 121 5.51 -0.18 1.09
CA GLY A 121 5.91 -0.16 -0.33
C GLY A 121 5.98 1.23 -0.96
N VAL A 122 5.56 2.29 -0.27
CA VAL A 122 5.46 3.66 -0.83
C VAL A 122 6.73 4.46 -0.55
N PRO A 123 7.43 4.94 -1.60
CA PRO A 123 8.64 5.75 -1.44
C PRO A 123 8.35 7.22 -1.12
N ASN A 124 7.25 7.78 -1.62
CA ASN A 124 6.92 9.19 -1.43
C ASN A 124 6.48 9.48 0.00
N LEU A 125 7.08 10.50 0.61
CA LEU A 125 6.81 10.91 1.98
C LEU A 125 6.66 12.43 2.05
N VAL A 126 5.59 12.87 2.72
CA VAL A 126 5.30 14.26 3.05
C VAL A 126 4.92 14.30 4.52
N SER A 127 5.66 15.04 5.34
CA SER A 127 5.41 15.11 6.78
C SER A 127 4.17 15.93 7.13
N MET A 128 3.44 15.50 8.15
CA MET A 128 2.38 16.25 8.81
C MET A 128 2.83 16.62 10.25
N ASN A 129 2.46 17.80 10.72
CA ASN A 129 2.82 18.29 12.07
C ASN A 129 4.32 18.45 12.34
N THR A 130 5.15 18.56 11.30
CA THR A 130 6.50 19.11 11.45
C THR A 130 6.40 20.63 11.47
N ALA A 131 7.35 21.33 12.07
CA ALA A 131 7.31 22.79 12.18
C ALA A 131 6.91 23.46 10.85
N GLY A 132 5.73 24.05 10.81
CA GLY A 132 5.16 24.75 9.65
C GLY A 132 4.32 23.91 8.69
N THR A 133 4.11 22.59 8.91
CA THR A 133 3.27 21.77 8.05
C THR A 133 1.98 21.38 8.74
N THR A 134 0.90 22.06 8.40
CA THR A 134 -0.45 21.77 8.88
C THR A 134 -1.06 20.57 8.12
N PRO A 135 -2.11 19.91 8.64
CA PRO A 135 -2.77 18.81 7.96
C PRO A 135 -3.26 19.14 6.55
N SER A 136 -3.85 20.33 6.35
CA SER A 136 -4.30 20.77 5.02
C SER A 136 -3.14 20.98 4.06
N ASN A 137 -2.04 21.57 4.50
CA ASN A 137 -0.83 21.74 3.70
C ASN A 137 -0.18 20.40 3.36
N ALA A 138 -0.14 19.45 4.29
CA ALA A 138 0.38 18.11 4.05
C ALA A 138 -0.41 17.37 2.96
N LEU A 139 -1.74 17.45 2.95
CA LEU A 139 -2.59 16.89 1.90
C LEU A 139 -2.38 17.60 0.55
N ALA A 140 -2.22 18.93 0.55
CA ALA A 140 -1.92 19.69 -0.65
C ALA A 140 -0.55 19.30 -1.25
N LEU A 141 0.47 19.13 -0.40
CA LEU A 141 1.80 18.67 -0.81
C LEU A 141 1.77 17.22 -1.29
N ALA A 142 0.98 16.35 -0.68
CA ALA A 142 0.78 14.98 -1.14
C ALA A 142 0.16 14.95 -2.54
N ARG A 143 -0.86 15.78 -2.80
CA ARG A 143 -1.41 15.98 -4.15
C ARG A 143 -0.36 16.46 -5.15
N ALA A 144 0.44 17.46 -4.78
CA ALA A 144 1.51 17.96 -5.64
C ALA A 144 2.53 16.86 -5.97
N LYS A 145 2.89 16.04 -4.98
CA LYS A 145 3.78 14.91 -5.17
C LYS A 145 3.21 13.84 -6.10
N MET A 146 1.91 13.50 -5.97
CA MET A 146 1.22 12.60 -6.91
C MET A 146 1.20 13.19 -8.34
N ASN A 147 0.95 14.49 -8.49
CA ASN A 147 0.97 15.14 -9.80
C ASN A 147 2.37 15.14 -10.43
N GLN A 148 3.42 15.25 -9.65
CA GLN A 148 4.82 15.14 -10.12
C GLN A 148 5.07 13.80 -10.84
N TYR A 149 4.43 12.72 -10.38
CA TYR A 149 4.51 11.39 -10.99
C TYR A 149 3.35 11.09 -11.96
N LEU A 150 2.66 12.12 -12.44
CA LEU A 150 1.57 12.01 -13.43
C LEU A 150 0.44 11.06 -13.01
N THR A 151 0.17 10.98 -11.71
CA THR A 151 -0.95 10.21 -11.19
C THR A 151 -2.26 10.79 -11.71
N PRO A 152 -3.19 9.98 -12.28
CA PRO A 152 -4.48 10.46 -12.74
C PRO A 152 -5.24 11.23 -11.64
N ALA A 153 -6.04 12.22 -12.04
CA ALA A 153 -6.76 13.07 -11.09
C ALA A 153 -8.01 12.40 -10.46
N GLY A 154 -8.57 11.41 -11.18
CA GLY A 154 -9.68 10.61 -10.66
C GLY A 154 -9.24 9.51 -9.72
N ASP A 155 -10.17 8.90 -8.98
CA ASP A 155 -9.96 7.71 -8.12
C ASP A 155 -8.81 7.86 -7.11
N ARG A 156 -8.64 9.06 -6.57
CA ARG A 156 -7.68 9.34 -5.49
C ARG A 156 -8.38 9.25 -4.15
N SER A 157 -7.81 8.47 -3.25
CA SER A 157 -8.31 8.27 -1.90
C SER A 157 -7.22 8.59 -0.89
N ALA A 158 -7.60 9.00 0.31
CA ALA A 158 -6.68 9.18 1.40
C ALA A 158 -7.24 8.55 2.68
N LEU A 159 -6.42 7.73 3.33
CA LEU A 159 -6.69 7.19 4.65
C LEU A 159 -6.04 8.08 5.69
N ILE A 160 -6.84 8.61 6.61
CA ILE A 160 -6.40 9.49 7.69
C ILE A 160 -6.85 8.96 9.05
N THR A 161 -6.07 9.25 10.07
CA THR A 161 -6.47 8.97 11.46
C THR A 161 -7.54 9.96 11.94
N SER A 162 -8.32 9.55 12.95
CA SER A 162 -9.28 10.44 13.60
C SER A 162 -8.63 11.72 14.12
N THR A 163 -7.43 11.64 14.67
CA THR A 163 -6.69 12.81 15.15
C THR A 163 -6.29 13.76 14.01
N ALA A 164 -5.89 13.22 12.85
CA ALA A 164 -5.59 14.02 11.66
C ALA A 164 -6.85 14.68 11.10
N ASN A 165 -7.99 13.98 11.12
CA ASN A 165 -9.27 14.50 10.66
C ASN A 165 -9.79 15.63 11.55
N VAL A 166 -9.68 15.49 12.88
CA VAL A 166 -10.03 16.58 13.84
C VAL A 166 -9.17 17.82 13.61
N ALA A 167 -7.85 17.65 13.42
CA ALA A 167 -6.97 18.76 13.14
C ALA A 167 -7.31 19.45 11.80
N LEU A 168 -7.62 18.68 10.75
CA LEU A 168 -8.05 19.19 9.46
C LEU A 168 -9.38 19.94 9.54
N SER A 169 -10.37 19.38 10.24
CA SER A 169 -11.67 20.02 10.48
C SER A 169 -11.52 21.35 11.22
N GLY A 170 -10.61 21.41 12.23
CA GLY A 170 -10.28 22.61 12.96
C GLY A 170 -9.64 23.71 12.08
N GLU A 171 -8.84 23.34 11.09
CA GLU A 171 -8.28 24.30 10.12
C GLU A 171 -9.36 24.84 9.18
N ILE A 172 -10.20 23.96 8.62
CA ILE A 172 -11.26 24.33 7.67
C ILE A 172 -12.31 25.22 8.37
N SER A 173 -12.65 24.92 9.62
CA SER A 173 -13.63 25.70 10.38
C SER A 173 -13.15 27.12 10.69
N ARG A 174 -11.83 27.38 10.71
CA ARG A 174 -11.25 28.73 10.88
C ARG A 174 -11.33 29.58 9.61
N LEU A 175 -11.62 28.98 8.46
CA LEU A 175 -11.89 29.75 7.24
C LEU A 175 -13.24 30.45 7.41
N ASN A 176 -13.21 31.73 7.74
CA ASN A 176 -14.37 32.60 8.03
C ASN A 176 -15.33 32.80 6.83
N ASN A 177 -15.42 31.83 5.92
CA ASN A 177 -16.32 31.90 4.79
C ASN A 177 -17.39 30.81 4.94
N PRO A 178 -18.70 31.17 5.05
CA PRO A 178 -19.77 30.18 5.21
C PRO A 178 -20.05 29.45 3.90
N THR A 179 -19.10 28.63 3.46
CA THR A 179 -19.32 27.71 2.35
C THR A 179 -19.98 26.44 2.87
N GLN A 180 -20.70 25.73 2.00
CA GLN A 180 -21.37 24.49 2.35
C GLN A 180 -20.39 23.42 2.91
N ALA A 181 -19.12 23.44 2.45
CA ALA A 181 -18.08 22.54 2.93
C ALA A 181 -17.62 22.87 4.36
N SER A 182 -17.45 24.17 4.70
CA SER A 182 -17.05 24.59 6.06
C SER A 182 -18.18 24.39 7.07
N SER A 183 -19.45 24.59 6.66
CA SER A 183 -20.62 24.29 7.51
C SER A 183 -20.74 22.81 7.82
N LYS A 184 -20.56 21.92 6.82
CA LYS A 184 -20.56 20.47 7.03
C LYS A 184 -19.42 20.01 7.92
N ALA A 185 -18.20 20.48 7.67
CA ALA A 185 -17.04 20.15 8.51
C ALA A 185 -17.23 20.57 9.97
N TYR A 186 -17.90 21.73 10.20
CA TYR A 186 -18.20 22.21 11.54
C TYR A 186 -19.31 21.40 12.21
N LEU A 187 -20.37 21.06 11.48
CA LEU A 187 -21.53 20.35 12.03
C LEU A 187 -21.24 18.86 12.24
N ASP A 188 -20.60 18.24 11.27
CA ASP A 188 -20.37 16.79 11.25
C ASP A 188 -19.01 16.41 11.89
N GLY A 189 -18.11 17.39 12.09
CA GLY A 189 -16.74 17.15 12.57
C GLY A 189 -15.89 16.29 11.62
N TYR A 190 -16.31 16.15 10.35
CA TYR A 190 -15.72 15.25 9.36
C TYR A 190 -15.60 15.92 7.99
N VAL A 191 -14.47 15.70 7.33
CA VAL A 191 -14.21 16.18 5.97
C VAL A 191 -14.20 14.98 5.03
N ALA A 192 -15.21 14.90 4.15
CA ALA A 192 -15.36 13.78 3.23
C ALA A 192 -14.42 13.86 2.02
N THR A 193 -14.15 15.05 1.50
CA THR A 193 -13.33 15.28 0.31
C THR A 193 -12.48 16.53 0.50
N ALA A 194 -11.17 16.40 0.30
CA ALA A 194 -10.25 17.54 0.31
C ALA A 194 -9.12 17.35 -0.72
N PHE A 195 -8.67 18.47 -1.30
CA PHE A 195 -7.54 18.50 -2.26
C PHE A 195 -7.65 17.50 -3.42
N GLY A 196 -8.90 17.18 -3.85
CA GLY A 196 -9.15 16.25 -4.97
C GLY A 196 -8.91 14.79 -4.62
N SER A 197 -9.02 14.43 -3.34
CA SER A 197 -9.00 13.06 -2.85
C SER A 197 -10.18 12.84 -1.92
N ASP A 198 -10.77 11.64 -1.96
CA ASP A 198 -11.79 11.22 -1.01
C ASP A 198 -11.12 10.77 0.28
N LEU A 199 -11.53 11.33 1.41
CA LEU A 199 -10.95 11.06 2.71
C LEU A 199 -11.74 9.96 3.41
N PHE A 200 -11.04 8.96 3.91
CA PHE A 200 -11.59 7.87 4.72
C PHE A 200 -10.87 7.86 6.08
N GLU A 201 -11.65 7.98 7.13
CA GLU A 201 -11.13 7.83 8.49
C GLU A 201 -10.96 6.34 8.81
N HIS A 202 -9.77 5.96 9.27
CA HIS A 202 -9.46 4.58 9.59
C HIS A 202 -8.61 4.47 10.84
N GLN A 203 -8.95 3.53 11.72
CA GLN A 203 -8.25 3.36 13.01
C GLN A 203 -7.06 2.40 12.93
N SER A 204 -7.03 1.49 11.95
CA SER A 204 -5.96 0.49 11.80
C SER A 204 -4.79 0.97 10.95
N ILE A 205 -4.55 2.29 10.90
CA ILE A 205 -3.39 2.84 10.19
C ILE A 205 -2.12 2.51 10.97
N PRO A 206 -1.09 1.90 10.34
CA PRO A 206 0.09 1.42 11.03
C PRO A 206 0.98 2.57 11.49
N THR A 207 1.68 2.33 12.59
CA THR A 207 2.78 3.18 13.06
C THR A 207 4.09 2.65 12.49
N HIS A 208 4.93 3.54 11.96
CA HIS A 208 6.27 3.20 11.51
C HIS A 208 7.31 3.76 12.49
N THR A 209 8.28 2.93 12.84
CA THR A 209 9.47 3.32 13.61
C THR A 209 10.67 3.22 12.68
N LYS A 210 11.31 4.35 12.41
CA LYS A 210 12.48 4.42 11.53
C LYS A 210 13.68 3.67 12.12
N GLY A 211 14.56 3.21 11.23
CA GLY A 211 15.83 2.60 11.62
C GLY A 211 16.77 3.55 12.37
N THR A 212 17.82 2.97 12.92
CA THR A 212 18.82 3.65 13.75
C THR A 212 20.09 4.01 13.02
N ALA A 213 20.26 3.61 11.74
CA ALA A 213 21.45 3.86 10.96
C ALA A 213 21.68 5.36 10.76
N ALA A 214 22.90 5.80 11.06
CA ALA A 214 23.31 7.19 10.96
C ALA A 214 24.60 7.33 10.15
N THR A 215 24.86 8.55 9.64
CA THR A 215 26.05 8.86 8.85
C THR A 215 26.27 7.90 7.67
N ILE A 216 25.21 7.67 6.91
CA ILE A 216 25.21 6.71 5.81
C ILE A 216 25.76 7.42 4.55
N THR A 217 26.64 6.73 3.85
CA THR A 217 27.19 7.17 2.56
C THR A 217 27.13 6.06 1.53
N VAL A 218 27.13 6.42 0.27
CA VAL A 218 27.19 5.49 -0.86
C VAL A 218 28.62 4.96 -0.99
N SER A 219 28.80 3.63 -1.04
CA SER A 219 30.13 3.01 -1.02
C SER A 219 30.87 3.14 -2.36
N ALA A 220 30.18 3.14 -3.49
CA ALA A 220 30.77 3.20 -4.83
C ALA A 220 29.96 4.11 -5.75
N ALA A 221 30.63 4.74 -6.72
CA ALA A 221 29.97 5.56 -7.74
C ALA A 221 29.20 4.73 -8.76
N SER A 222 28.32 5.39 -9.53
CA SER A 222 27.64 4.85 -10.72
C SER A 222 26.80 3.59 -10.49
N GLN A 223 26.31 3.40 -9.26
CA GLN A 223 25.42 2.28 -8.95
C GLN A 223 24.04 2.49 -9.60
N THR A 224 23.47 1.42 -10.11
CA THR A 224 22.16 1.37 -10.79
C THR A 224 21.34 0.16 -10.33
N GLY A 225 20.04 0.16 -10.61
CA GLY A 225 19.13 -0.94 -10.28
C GLY A 225 18.44 -0.77 -8.92
N SER A 226 17.89 -1.86 -8.41
CA SER A 226 17.09 -1.91 -7.18
C SER A 226 17.90 -2.22 -5.92
N SER A 227 19.23 -2.24 -6.00
CA SER A 227 20.12 -2.46 -4.86
C SER A 227 21.28 -1.48 -4.92
N ILE A 228 21.60 -0.89 -3.78
CA ILE A 228 22.71 0.06 -3.65
C ILE A 228 23.59 -0.35 -2.47
N THR A 229 24.91 -0.31 -2.64
CA THR A 229 25.85 -0.55 -1.55
C THR A 229 26.12 0.72 -0.78
N MET A 230 25.93 0.65 0.52
CA MET A 230 26.08 1.75 1.45
C MET A 230 27.06 1.41 2.57
N THR A 231 27.66 2.43 3.14
CA THR A 231 28.50 2.34 4.34
C THR A 231 27.92 3.27 5.40
N ALA A 232 27.75 2.78 6.61
CA ALA A 232 27.38 3.59 7.76
C ALA A 232 28.64 3.90 8.58
N GLY A 233 28.85 5.18 8.90
CA GLY A 233 29.93 5.61 9.80
C GLY A 233 29.73 5.12 11.23
N THR A 234 28.49 5.13 11.71
CA THR A 234 28.05 4.46 12.93
C THR A 234 27.08 3.38 12.54
N GLY A 235 27.39 2.12 12.84
CA GLY A 235 26.53 1.00 12.49
C GLY A 235 25.10 1.18 13.03
N GLY A 236 24.12 0.64 12.33
CA GLY A 236 22.71 0.73 12.69
C GLY A 236 21.85 -0.01 11.69
N THR A 237 20.54 -0.03 11.92
CA THR A 237 19.59 -0.71 11.04
C THR A 237 18.84 0.28 10.16
N LEU A 238 18.61 -0.09 8.92
CA LEU A 238 17.52 0.42 8.09
C LEU A 238 16.38 -0.60 8.15
N VAL A 239 15.19 -0.14 8.44
CA VAL A 239 14.01 -1.00 8.58
C VAL A 239 13.24 -0.99 7.25
N LYS A 240 12.61 -2.13 6.91
CA LYS A 240 11.69 -2.19 5.76
C LYS A 240 10.65 -1.08 5.87
N GLY A 241 10.49 -0.28 4.81
CA GLY A 241 9.61 0.87 4.81
C GLY A 241 10.29 2.20 5.15
N ASP A 242 11.57 2.20 5.52
CA ASP A 242 12.31 3.45 5.65
C ASP A 242 12.43 4.17 4.32
N VAL A 243 12.26 5.49 4.35
CA VAL A 243 12.46 6.36 3.18
C VAL A 243 13.79 7.06 3.31
N ILE A 244 14.59 6.97 2.27
CA ILE A 244 15.90 7.58 2.17
C ILE A 244 15.99 8.52 0.96
N THR A 245 16.84 9.50 1.04
CA THR A 245 17.26 10.36 -0.09
C THR A 245 18.78 10.32 -0.22
N ILE A 246 19.26 10.47 -1.44
CA ILE A 246 20.70 10.43 -1.74
C ILE A 246 21.11 11.78 -2.35
N ALA A 247 22.14 12.40 -1.81
CA ALA A 247 22.62 13.68 -2.29
C ALA A 247 23.03 13.60 -3.77
N GLY A 248 22.57 14.55 -4.58
CA GLY A 248 22.84 14.61 -6.02
C GLY A 248 22.01 13.68 -6.90
N VAL A 249 21.08 12.93 -6.33
CA VAL A 249 20.17 12.03 -7.06
C VAL A 249 18.76 12.64 -7.05
N ASN A 250 18.41 13.38 -8.10
CA ASN A 250 17.13 14.06 -8.20
C ASN A 250 16.07 13.20 -8.90
N ALA A 251 14.81 13.46 -8.55
CA ALA A 251 13.66 12.93 -9.25
C ALA A 251 13.58 13.53 -10.65
N VAL A 252 13.05 12.77 -11.59
CA VAL A 252 12.82 13.22 -12.96
C VAL A 252 11.35 13.17 -13.34
N HIS A 253 10.98 14.00 -14.30
CA HIS A 253 9.65 13.93 -14.89
C HIS A 253 9.50 12.60 -15.66
N PRO A 254 8.46 11.78 -15.38
CA PRO A 254 8.38 10.39 -15.88
C PRO A 254 8.41 10.24 -17.40
N LEU A 255 7.88 11.21 -18.16
CA LEU A 255 7.81 11.13 -19.62
C LEU A 255 8.98 11.84 -20.32
N THR A 256 9.41 13.00 -19.79
CA THR A 256 10.44 13.81 -20.45
C THR A 256 11.83 13.50 -19.95
N GLY A 257 11.96 12.85 -18.78
CA GLY A 257 13.26 12.59 -18.14
C GLY A 257 14.00 13.83 -17.65
N GLN A 258 13.33 15.02 -17.64
CA GLN A 258 13.90 16.26 -17.14
C GLN A 258 14.04 16.24 -15.62
N ASP A 259 15.12 16.81 -15.11
CA ASP A 259 15.38 16.95 -13.68
C ASP A 259 14.36 17.90 -13.04
N THR A 260 13.74 17.50 -11.94
CA THR A 260 12.78 18.31 -11.18
C THR A 260 13.44 19.22 -10.14
N GLY A 261 14.76 19.09 -9.92
CA GLY A 261 15.49 19.81 -8.88
C GLY A 261 15.23 19.34 -7.46
N SER A 262 14.37 18.34 -7.26
CA SER A 262 14.08 17.76 -5.94
C SER A 262 14.68 16.37 -5.81
N LEU A 263 15.24 16.04 -4.64
CA LEU A 263 15.82 14.73 -4.39
C LEU A 263 14.77 13.61 -4.56
N GLN A 264 15.19 12.53 -5.24
CA GLN A 264 14.38 11.32 -5.32
C GLN A 264 14.29 10.64 -3.96
N GLN A 265 13.09 10.28 -3.58
CA GLN A 265 12.81 9.47 -2.39
C GLN A 265 12.78 8.00 -2.76
N PHE A 266 13.47 7.17 -1.97
CA PHE A 266 13.52 5.72 -2.13
C PHE A 266 13.02 5.05 -0.87
N VAL A 267 12.21 3.99 -1.00
CA VAL A 267 11.84 3.16 0.13
C VAL A 267 12.74 1.93 0.21
N VAL A 268 13.17 1.59 1.43
CA VAL A 268 13.93 0.37 1.73
C VAL A 268 12.97 -0.82 1.76
N THR A 269 13.21 -1.82 0.92
CA THR A 269 12.29 -2.96 0.74
C THR A 269 12.57 -4.14 1.69
N GLY A 270 13.67 -4.11 2.43
CA GLY A 270 14.02 -5.14 3.40
C GLY A 270 14.81 -4.57 4.58
N THR A 271 14.56 -5.08 5.77
CA THR A 271 15.33 -4.69 6.97
C THR A 271 16.77 -5.20 6.87
N VAL A 272 17.73 -4.32 7.10
CA VAL A 272 19.16 -4.62 6.98
C VAL A 272 19.98 -3.83 8.02
N THR A 273 20.98 -4.46 8.60
CA THR A 273 21.99 -3.78 9.41
C THR A 273 23.07 -3.24 8.48
N VAL A 274 23.22 -1.92 8.44
CA VAL A 274 24.18 -1.25 7.59
C VAL A 274 25.55 -1.21 8.29
N SER A 275 26.52 -1.75 7.60
CA SER A 275 27.94 -1.68 7.97
C SER A 275 28.74 -1.20 6.74
N THR A 276 30.00 -1.55 6.61
CA THR A 276 30.82 -1.20 5.43
C THR A 276 30.40 -2.02 4.22
N GLY A 277 30.02 -1.37 3.13
CA GLY A 277 29.71 -2.02 1.85
C GLY A 277 28.45 -2.90 1.87
N THR A 278 27.46 -2.59 2.70
CA THR A 278 26.23 -3.36 2.80
C THR A 278 25.29 -3.07 1.63
N ALA A 279 24.79 -4.12 0.97
CA ALA A 279 23.78 -4.01 -0.08
C ALA A 279 22.39 -3.76 0.50
N VAL A 280 21.78 -2.63 0.16
CA VAL A 280 20.44 -2.21 0.58
C VAL A 280 19.50 -2.27 -0.61
N LYS A 281 18.41 -3.00 -0.51
CA LYS A 281 17.38 -3.05 -1.56
C LYS A 281 16.45 -1.85 -1.44
N ILE A 282 16.20 -1.17 -2.57
CA ILE A 282 15.42 0.06 -2.66
C ILE A 282 14.39 0.01 -3.78
N TYR A 283 13.35 0.86 -3.66
CA TYR A 283 12.37 1.15 -4.69
C TYR A 283 12.07 2.66 -4.70
N PRO A 284 11.93 3.34 -5.86
CA PRO A 284 12.12 2.82 -7.23
C PRO A 284 13.58 2.43 -7.52
N PRO A 285 13.85 1.66 -8.60
CA PRO A 285 15.23 1.38 -9.00
C PRO A 285 15.94 2.64 -9.49
N ILE A 286 17.25 2.72 -9.30
CA ILE A 286 18.09 3.81 -9.83
C ILE A 286 18.34 3.54 -11.32
N ASN A 287 17.69 4.30 -12.18
CA ASN A 287 17.94 4.27 -13.63
C ASN A 287 18.14 5.71 -14.16
N PRO A 288 19.38 6.14 -14.46
CA PRO A 288 19.67 7.47 -14.97
C PRO A 288 19.47 7.60 -16.48
N THR A 289 19.22 6.50 -17.19
CA THR A 289 19.14 6.45 -18.67
C THR A 289 17.75 6.09 -19.15
N ALA A 290 17.33 6.61 -20.29
CA ALA A 290 16.11 6.20 -20.98
C ALA A 290 16.33 4.85 -21.71
N PRO A 291 15.30 3.98 -21.87
CA PRO A 291 13.93 4.17 -21.42
C PRO A 291 13.78 3.97 -19.90
N ASN A 292 12.61 4.32 -19.35
CA ASN A 292 12.26 4.16 -17.93
C ASN A 292 13.20 4.88 -16.96
N LYS A 293 13.66 6.09 -17.33
CA LYS A 293 14.51 6.91 -16.47
C LYS A 293 13.77 7.28 -15.18
N THR A 294 14.37 6.99 -14.02
CA THR A 294 13.80 7.24 -12.69
C THR A 294 14.52 8.35 -11.92
N VAL A 295 15.78 8.62 -12.27
CA VAL A 295 16.65 9.61 -11.57
C VAL A 295 17.45 10.43 -12.56
N SER A 296 17.88 11.63 -12.14
CA SER A 296 18.68 12.54 -12.97
C SER A 296 20.10 11.99 -13.23
N ALA A 297 20.72 11.40 -12.21
CA ALA A 297 22.07 10.87 -12.24
C ALA A 297 22.21 9.66 -11.29
N SER A 298 23.20 8.80 -11.56
CA SER A 298 23.63 7.78 -10.61
C SER A 298 24.33 8.43 -9.41
N PRO A 299 24.27 7.82 -8.22
CA PRO A 299 24.92 8.35 -7.04
C PRO A 299 26.45 8.38 -7.19
N ALA A 300 27.07 9.40 -6.64
CA ALA A 300 28.52 9.49 -6.52
C ALA A 300 29.02 8.64 -5.34
N SER A 301 30.28 8.21 -5.38
CA SER A 301 30.93 7.60 -4.22
C SER A 301 31.03 8.63 -3.08
N GLY A 302 30.72 8.20 -1.86
CA GLY A 302 30.67 9.07 -0.69
C GLY A 302 29.44 9.99 -0.61
N ALA A 303 28.50 9.92 -1.57
CA ALA A 303 27.27 10.71 -1.49
C ALA A 303 26.50 10.41 -0.19
N VAL A 304 26.08 11.46 0.50
CA VAL A 304 25.37 11.34 1.78
C VAL A 304 23.96 10.78 1.54
N VAL A 305 23.61 9.78 2.32
CA VAL A 305 22.28 9.20 2.36
C VAL A 305 21.56 9.70 3.61
N THR A 306 20.44 10.41 3.42
CA THR A 306 19.65 10.94 4.51
C THR A 306 18.42 10.06 4.74
N LEU A 307 18.22 9.63 5.99
CA LEU A 307 17.01 8.91 6.41
C LEU A 307 15.87 9.93 6.59
N ALA A 308 14.97 9.99 5.62
CA ALA A 308 13.85 10.93 5.59
C ALA A 308 12.62 10.42 6.39
N SER A 309 12.60 9.16 6.79
CA SER A 309 11.53 8.56 7.59
C SER A 309 11.31 9.28 8.91
N ILE A 310 10.05 9.37 9.30
CA ILE A 310 9.59 9.99 10.54
C ILE A 310 8.81 8.93 11.33
N ASN A 311 9.09 8.85 12.64
CA ASN A 311 8.33 8.01 13.55
C ASN A 311 6.90 8.54 13.68
N GLY A 312 5.94 7.63 13.71
CA GLY A 312 4.55 7.99 13.93
C GLY A 312 3.59 7.22 13.04
N VAL A 313 2.32 7.57 13.16
CA VAL A 313 1.25 6.97 12.37
C VAL A 313 1.37 7.40 10.91
N GLN A 314 1.24 6.45 9.97
CA GLN A 314 1.48 6.67 8.55
C GLN A 314 0.16 6.81 7.79
N ASN A 315 -0.42 8.02 7.76
CA ASN A 315 -1.55 8.29 6.88
C ASN A 315 -1.12 8.09 5.42
N LEU A 316 -2.06 7.73 4.55
CA LEU A 316 -1.75 7.29 3.18
C LEU A 316 -2.70 7.96 2.18
N ALA A 317 -2.17 8.74 1.26
CA ALA A 317 -2.89 9.20 0.07
C ALA A 317 -2.46 8.37 -1.14
N PHE A 318 -3.40 7.87 -1.95
CA PHE A 318 -3.09 6.95 -3.04
C PHE A 318 -4.11 7.03 -4.18
N HIS A 319 -3.67 6.62 -5.35
CA HIS A 319 -4.55 6.33 -6.49
C HIS A 319 -4.87 4.84 -6.51
N LYS A 320 -6.05 4.47 -7.00
CA LYS A 320 -6.52 3.09 -7.10
C LYS A 320 -5.51 2.11 -7.68
N ASP A 321 -4.77 2.50 -8.72
CA ASP A 321 -3.78 1.65 -9.40
C ASP A 321 -2.41 1.59 -8.69
N ALA A 322 -2.23 2.28 -7.56
CA ALA A 322 -1.00 2.17 -6.79
C ALA A 322 -0.83 0.78 -6.19
N PHE A 323 -1.94 0.17 -5.80
CA PHE A 323 -1.99 -1.12 -5.11
C PHE A 323 -2.90 -2.09 -5.82
N THR A 324 -2.56 -3.37 -5.76
CA THR A 324 -3.40 -4.46 -6.25
C THR A 324 -3.53 -5.53 -5.18
N ALA A 325 -4.76 -5.92 -4.92
CA ALA A 325 -5.07 -7.09 -4.10
C ALA A 325 -5.81 -8.13 -4.93
N ALA A 326 -5.54 -9.40 -4.67
CA ALA A 326 -6.29 -10.51 -5.25
C ALA A 326 -6.79 -11.41 -4.13
N PHE A 327 -8.04 -11.83 -4.23
CA PHE A 327 -8.68 -12.78 -3.33
C PHE A 327 -9.00 -14.04 -4.12
N ALA A 328 -8.55 -15.20 -3.64
CA ALA A 328 -8.81 -16.46 -4.32
C ALA A 328 -9.82 -17.32 -3.54
N PRO A 329 -10.73 -18.00 -4.26
CA PRO A 329 -11.64 -18.96 -3.65
C PRO A 329 -10.87 -20.20 -3.20
N LEU A 330 -10.97 -20.54 -1.91
CA LEU A 330 -10.42 -21.77 -1.38
C LEU A 330 -11.42 -22.92 -1.60
N PRO A 331 -11.00 -24.12 -2.04
CA PRO A 331 -11.86 -25.28 -2.13
C PRO A 331 -12.28 -25.77 -0.73
N VAL A 332 -13.48 -26.28 -0.63
CA VAL A 332 -13.96 -26.96 0.60
C VAL A 332 -13.27 -28.33 0.70
N ILE A 333 -12.80 -28.69 1.88
CA ILE A 333 -12.17 -29.99 2.13
C ILE A 333 -13.25 -31.08 2.08
N ALA A 334 -12.98 -32.20 1.41
CA ALA A 334 -13.99 -33.25 1.16
C ALA A 334 -14.63 -33.87 2.41
N SER A 335 -13.96 -33.80 3.56
CA SER A 335 -14.46 -34.29 4.84
C SER A 335 -15.26 -33.24 5.65
N CYS A 336 -15.47 -32.05 5.09
CA CYS A 336 -16.15 -30.95 5.75
C CYS A 336 -17.38 -30.52 4.96
N GLU A 337 -18.42 -30.09 5.65
CA GLU A 337 -19.53 -29.39 5.03
C GLU A 337 -19.18 -27.90 4.90
N GLY A 338 -19.58 -27.27 3.79
CA GLY A 338 -19.32 -25.86 3.62
C GLY A 338 -19.48 -25.37 2.20
N TYR A 339 -19.18 -24.08 2.02
CA TYR A 339 -19.23 -23.45 0.71
C TYR A 339 -18.23 -22.30 0.63
N THR A 340 -17.82 -21.96 -0.58
CA THR A 340 -17.03 -20.77 -0.89
C THR A 340 -17.93 -19.75 -1.58
N ALA A 341 -18.02 -18.56 -1.03
CA ALA A 341 -18.76 -17.43 -1.60
C ALA A 341 -17.77 -16.45 -2.23
N ARG A 342 -18.04 -16.05 -3.49
CA ARG A 342 -17.33 -14.97 -4.18
C ARG A 342 -18.30 -13.84 -4.47
N LEU A 343 -17.90 -12.59 -4.18
CA LEU A 343 -18.64 -11.39 -4.55
C LEU A 343 -18.26 -10.90 -5.94
N PRO A 344 -19.10 -10.08 -6.61
CA PRO A 344 -18.75 -9.40 -7.85
C PRO A 344 -17.52 -8.48 -7.70
N SER A 345 -17.32 -7.92 -6.51
CA SER A 345 -16.11 -7.15 -6.14
C SER A 345 -14.85 -7.99 -6.08
N GLY A 346 -14.97 -9.33 -6.14
CA GLY A 346 -13.91 -10.30 -6.17
C GLY A 346 -13.48 -10.86 -4.83
N ILE A 347 -13.95 -10.33 -3.72
CA ILE A 347 -13.68 -10.86 -2.39
C ILE A 347 -14.26 -12.27 -2.28
N SER A 348 -13.43 -13.22 -1.84
CA SER A 348 -13.83 -14.62 -1.66
C SER A 348 -13.68 -15.04 -0.20
N VAL A 349 -14.70 -15.68 0.32
CA VAL A 349 -14.72 -16.20 1.70
C VAL A 349 -15.17 -17.66 1.65
N ARG A 350 -14.42 -18.55 2.30
CA ARG A 350 -14.78 -19.94 2.50
C ARG A 350 -15.33 -20.14 3.92
N VAL A 351 -16.44 -20.81 4.03
CA VAL A 351 -17.02 -21.26 5.30
C VAL A 351 -17.05 -22.77 5.32
N MET A 352 -16.46 -23.38 6.34
CA MET A 352 -16.45 -24.84 6.53
C MET A 352 -16.93 -25.17 7.93
N THR A 353 -17.72 -26.25 8.04
CA THR A 353 -18.20 -26.80 9.30
C THR A 353 -17.78 -28.26 9.39
N PHE A 354 -17.28 -28.68 10.53
CA PHE A 354 -16.86 -30.04 10.80
C PHE A 354 -17.14 -30.40 12.26
N GLY A 355 -17.61 -31.64 12.49
CA GLY A 355 -17.90 -32.17 13.80
C GLY A 355 -16.70 -32.92 14.40
N ASP A 356 -16.53 -32.85 15.70
CA ASP A 356 -15.65 -33.69 16.48
C ASP A 356 -16.53 -34.60 17.38
N GLY A 357 -16.78 -35.84 16.90
CA GLY A 357 -17.63 -36.77 17.58
C GLY A 357 -17.11 -37.28 18.93
N ASN A 358 -15.80 -37.10 19.21
CA ASN A 358 -15.21 -37.50 20.50
C ASN A 358 -15.52 -36.49 21.61
N ASN A 359 -15.68 -35.22 21.26
CA ASN A 359 -15.89 -34.13 22.21
C ASN A 359 -17.27 -33.50 22.14
N ASP A 360 -18.19 -34.06 21.32
CA ASP A 360 -19.55 -33.53 21.08
C ASP A 360 -19.55 -32.03 20.72
N ILE A 361 -18.65 -31.63 19.80
CA ILE A 361 -18.39 -30.25 19.42
C ILE A 361 -18.50 -30.09 17.91
N GLU A 362 -19.16 -29.03 17.46
CA GLU A 362 -19.15 -28.59 16.08
C GLU A 362 -18.28 -27.35 15.94
N ARG A 363 -17.41 -27.35 14.95
CA ARG A 363 -16.48 -26.24 14.66
C ARG A 363 -16.80 -25.65 13.31
N THR A 364 -16.95 -24.33 13.26
CA THR A 364 -17.11 -23.57 12.02
C THR A 364 -15.86 -22.72 11.81
N ARG A 365 -15.29 -22.81 10.62
CA ARG A 365 -14.13 -22.04 10.21
C ARG A 365 -14.46 -21.16 9.02
N ILE A 366 -14.08 -19.89 9.10
CA ILE A 366 -14.26 -18.89 8.04
C ILE A 366 -12.88 -18.45 7.59
N ASP A 367 -12.54 -18.69 6.32
CA ASP A 367 -11.22 -18.42 5.73
C ASP A 367 -11.28 -17.37 4.64
N VAL A 368 -10.24 -16.57 4.56
CA VAL A 368 -9.94 -15.67 3.46
C VAL A 368 -8.50 -15.90 3.01
N LEU A 369 -8.29 -16.14 1.70
CA LEU A 369 -6.97 -16.20 1.07
C LEU A 369 -6.78 -14.98 0.18
N TYR A 370 -5.70 -14.26 0.37
CA TYR A 370 -5.41 -13.06 -0.41
C TYR A 370 -3.92 -12.87 -0.67
N GLY A 371 -3.64 -12.12 -1.72
CA GLY A 371 -2.34 -11.58 -2.04
C GLY A 371 -2.40 -10.07 -2.17
N PHE A 372 -1.31 -9.39 -1.91
CA PHE A 372 -1.21 -7.94 -2.03
C PHE A 372 0.13 -7.54 -2.60
N GLN A 373 0.11 -6.56 -3.51
CA GLN A 373 1.32 -6.01 -4.09
C GLN A 373 1.19 -4.51 -4.38
N THR A 374 2.23 -3.76 -4.03
CA THR A 374 2.40 -2.38 -4.49
C THR A 374 2.92 -2.41 -5.93
N VAL A 375 2.09 -2.00 -6.89
CA VAL A 375 2.42 -2.01 -8.32
C VAL A 375 3.06 -0.69 -8.73
N ARG A 376 2.44 0.43 -8.35
CA ARG A 376 2.92 1.77 -8.65
C ARG A 376 3.06 2.58 -7.37
N GLY A 377 4.05 2.27 -6.55
CA GLY A 377 4.30 2.97 -5.28
C GLY A 377 4.49 4.49 -5.42
N LEU A 378 4.91 4.96 -6.60
CA LEU A 378 5.03 6.40 -6.91
C LEU A 378 3.68 7.12 -7.03
N HIS A 379 2.57 6.39 -7.26
CA HIS A 379 1.21 6.93 -7.28
C HIS A 379 0.55 6.99 -5.88
N ALA A 380 1.34 6.79 -4.84
CA ALA A 380 0.92 6.93 -3.46
C ALA A 380 1.91 7.80 -2.69
N VAL A 381 1.44 8.41 -1.60
CA VAL A 381 2.23 9.29 -0.74
C VAL A 381 1.90 8.97 0.72
N ARG A 382 2.93 8.71 1.51
CA ARG A 382 2.81 8.60 2.97
C ARG A 382 2.83 9.98 3.62
N ILE A 383 1.96 10.15 4.59
CA ILE A 383 1.83 11.38 5.35
C ILE A 383 1.99 11.02 6.83
N PRO A 384 3.26 10.86 7.31
CA PRO A 384 3.51 10.56 8.70
C PRO A 384 3.03 11.68 9.60
N GLN A 385 2.27 11.31 10.63
CA GLN A 385 1.86 12.18 11.70
C GLN A 385 2.75 11.91 12.91
N VAL A 386 3.51 12.91 13.30
CA VAL A 386 4.33 12.83 14.53
C VAL A 386 3.36 12.76 15.72
N THR A 387 3.45 11.67 16.49
CA THR A 387 2.80 11.61 17.79
C THR A 387 3.61 12.47 18.76
N SER A 388 2.98 13.54 19.24
CA SER A 388 3.55 14.42 20.28
C SER A 388 3.83 13.64 21.55
#